data_bc3b2ea936662e55544453301ef6e326
#
_entry.id   bc3b2ea936662e55544453301ef6e326
#
_cell.length_a   1.000
_cell.length_b   1.000
_cell.length_c   1.000
_cell.angle_alpha   90.00
_cell.angle_beta   90.00
_cell.angle_gamma   90.00
#
_symmetry.space_group_name_H-M   'P 1'
#
loop_
_entity.id
_entity.type
_entity.pdbx_description
1 polymer ?
#
loop_
_entity_poly.entity_id
_entity_poly.type
_entity_poly.pdbx_seq_one_letter_code
_entity_poly.pdbx_strand_id
1 'polypeptide(L)'
;GIYLGVLLAFIWYLVPGRNRVFLAYPGRGGVVLAGAAVLAGVVDFALAYAGSALAGGNEVRFVISLLAGWGGWILYAGCATALRWGWTDERKVPSGHFAGSLVLLMVPGLAFVSPAPWGARVLSYGMMAGAVVLYAALNYLPLALLLHGRRTRPLIKAAIAAALVALALIEIRWGYGVYAAVRRALT
;
A
#
# COMPACT_ATOMS: atom_id res chain seq x y z
N GLY A 1 4.27 -5.12 8.13
CA GLY A 1 2.81 -5.08 7.87
C GLY A 1 2.45 -4.10 6.77
N ILE A 2 2.76 -2.80 6.90
CA ILE A 2 2.29 -1.74 5.98
C ILE A 2 2.54 -2.09 4.50
N TYR A 3 3.76 -2.40 4.13
CA TYR A 3 4.11 -2.72 2.73
C TYR A 3 3.35 -3.93 2.20
N LEU A 4 3.13 -4.93 3.05
CA LEU A 4 2.39 -6.12 2.67
C LEU A 4 0.90 -5.80 2.47
N GLY A 5 0.32 -4.96 3.32
CA GLY A 5 -1.04 -4.46 3.16
C GLY A 5 -1.24 -3.70 1.84
N VAL A 6 -0.27 -2.83 1.48
CA VAL A 6 -0.24 -2.15 0.18
C VAL A 6 -0.19 -3.15 -0.98
N LEU A 7 0.72 -4.14 -0.92
CA LEU A 7 0.88 -5.14 -1.97
C LEU A 7 -0.41 -5.93 -2.21
N LEU A 8 -1.03 -6.40 -1.14
CA LEU A 8 -2.25 -7.21 -1.25
C LEU A 8 -3.42 -6.41 -1.79
N ALA A 9 -3.59 -5.16 -1.35
CA ALA A 9 -4.57 -4.27 -1.90
C ALA A 9 -4.30 -3.99 -3.39
N PHE A 10 -3.06 -3.73 -3.76
CA PHE A 10 -2.64 -3.53 -5.15
C PHE A 10 -2.95 -4.75 -6.02
N ILE A 11 -2.55 -5.96 -5.59
CA ILE A 11 -2.82 -7.21 -6.32
C ILE A 11 -4.32 -7.42 -6.49
N TRP A 12 -5.10 -7.20 -5.44
CA TRP A 12 -6.55 -7.37 -5.49
C TRP A 12 -7.22 -6.43 -6.50
N TYR A 13 -6.70 -5.21 -6.65
CA TYR A 13 -7.17 -4.25 -7.63
C TYR A 13 -6.67 -4.54 -9.05
N LEU A 14 -5.61 -5.36 -9.18
CA LEU A 14 -5.09 -5.80 -10.48
C LEU A 14 -5.80 -7.05 -11.03
N VAL A 15 -6.49 -7.85 -10.19
CA VAL A 15 -7.10 -9.12 -10.60
C VAL A 15 -8.02 -8.90 -11.81
N PRO A 16 -7.73 -9.54 -12.95
CA PRO A 16 -8.46 -9.33 -14.18
C PRO A 16 -9.85 -9.96 -14.12
N GLY A 17 -10.84 -9.22 -14.50
CA GLY A 17 -12.23 -9.65 -14.61
C GLY A 17 -13.21 -8.50 -14.63
N ARG A 18 -12.79 -7.33 -14.15
CA ARG A 18 -13.59 -6.10 -14.22
C ARG A 18 -12.68 -4.93 -14.58
N ASN A 19 -12.43 -4.77 -15.86
CA ASN A 19 -11.49 -3.88 -16.57
C ASN A 19 -11.44 -2.39 -16.17
N ARG A 20 -11.94 -1.97 -15.00
CA ARG A 20 -12.03 -0.56 -14.61
C ARG A 20 -11.68 -0.28 -13.15
N VAL A 21 -11.24 -1.28 -12.39
CA VAL A 21 -11.12 -1.20 -10.92
C VAL A 21 -9.75 -0.72 -10.44
N PHE A 22 -8.73 -0.71 -11.28
CA PHE A 22 -7.37 -0.32 -10.88
C PHE A 22 -7.28 1.07 -10.24
N LEU A 23 -8.16 1.97 -10.68
CA LEU A 23 -8.34 3.29 -10.10
C LEU A 23 -9.84 3.51 -9.86
N ALA A 24 -10.37 2.89 -8.83
CA ALA A 24 -11.74 3.06 -8.39
C ALA A 24 -11.75 3.52 -6.93
N TYR A 25 -12.75 4.29 -6.55
CA TYR A 25 -12.88 4.71 -5.17
C TYR A 25 -13.88 3.84 -4.39
N PRO A 26 -13.65 3.61 -3.10
CA PRO A 26 -14.46 2.65 -2.33
C PRO A 26 -15.82 3.19 -1.84
N GLY A 27 -16.26 4.35 -2.33
CA GLY A 27 -17.41 5.05 -1.79
C GLY A 27 -17.13 5.66 -0.40
N ARG A 28 -18.09 6.42 0.14
CA ARG A 28 -17.91 7.18 1.40
C ARG A 28 -17.56 6.27 2.58
N GLY A 29 -18.31 5.18 2.78
CA GLY A 29 -18.04 4.23 3.87
C GLY A 29 -16.67 3.57 3.78
N GLY A 30 -16.24 3.20 2.57
CA GLY A 30 -14.92 2.64 2.34
C GLY A 30 -13.78 3.64 2.58
N VAL A 31 -13.97 4.92 2.25
CA VAL A 31 -13.00 5.99 2.56
C VAL A 31 -12.87 6.17 4.07
N VAL A 32 -13.99 6.20 4.79
CA VAL A 32 -14.00 6.32 6.27
C VAL A 32 -13.27 5.14 6.90
N LEU A 33 -13.58 3.91 6.46
CA LEU A 33 -12.93 2.70 6.98
C LEU A 33 -11.43 2.68 6.67
N ALA A 34 -11.04 3.03 5.45
CA ALA A 34 -9.64 3.11 5.05
C ALA A 34 -8.88 4.20 5.85
N GLY A 35 -9.52 5.36 6.06
CA GLY A 35 -8.98 6.44 6.90
C GLY A 35 -8.81 6.02 8.36
N ALA A 36 -9.79 5.33 8.93
CA ALA A 36 -9.71 4.78 10.28
C ALA A 36 -8.56 3.77 10.43
N ALA A 37 -8.37 2.89 9.42
CA ALA A 37 -7.27 1.92 9.41
C ALA A 37 -5.90 2.62 9.38
N VAL A 38 -5.73 3.66 8.56
CA VAL A 38 -4.49 4.45 8.51
C VAL A 38 -4.27 5.16 9.84
N LEU A 39 -5.30 5.79 10.40
CA LEU A 39 -5.20 6.49 11.69
C LEU A 39 -4.81 5.53 12.82
N ALA A 40 -5.42 4.34 12.88
CA ALA A 40 -5.04 3.30 13.84
C ALA A 40 -3.55 2.93 13.71
N GLY A 41 -3.03 2.80 12.49
CA GLY A 41 -1.61 2.56 12.24
C GLY A 41 -0.70 3.68 12.73
N VAL A 42 -1.09 4.95 12.52
CA VAL A 42 -0.35 6.12 13.01
C VAL A 42 -0.34 6.16 14.53
N VAL A 43 -1.48 5.92 15.17
CA VAL A 43 -1.61 5.91 16.64
C VAL A 43 -0.77 4.78 17.25
N ASP A 44 -0.86 3.54 16.71
CA ASP A 44 -0.04 2.41 17.19
C ASP A 44 1.46 2.69 17.06
N PHE A 45 1.88 3.27 15.92
CA PHE A 45 3.27 3.67 15.72
C PHE A 45 3.72 4.72 16.75
N ALA A 46 2.90 5.75 17.00
CA ALA A 46 3.21 6.80 17.96
C ALA A 46 3.32 6.25 19.40
N LEU A 47 2.38 5.38 19.80
CA LEU A 47 2.40 4.73 21.10
C LEU A 47 3.65 3.83 21.28
N ALA A 48 4.01 3.10 20.26
CA ALA A 48 5.19 2.25 20.28
C ALA A 48 6.48 3.07 20.36
N TYR A 49 6.55 4.16 19.61
CA TYR A 49 7.70 5.08 19.64
C TYR A 49 7.86 5.76 20.99
N ALA A 50 6.74 6.11 21.65
CA ALA A 50 6.73 6.67 23.00
C ALA A 50 7.01 5.64 24.11
N GLY A 51 7.25 4.36 23.77
CA GLY A 51 7.45 3.29 24.73
C GLY A 51 6.23 2.98 25.60
N SER A 52 5.04 3.34 25.13
CA SER A 52 3.79 3.18 25.88
C SER A 52 3.42 1.71 26.06
N ALA A 53 3.03 1.32 27.27
CA ALA A 53 2.46 0.00 27.56
C ALA A 53 1.13 -0.26 26.83
N LEU A 54 0.48 0.79 26.29
CA LEU A 54 -0.72 0.70 25.47
C LEU A 54 -0.43 0.28 24.03
N ALA A 55 0.84 0.28 23.59
CA ALA A 55 1.21 -0.30 22.32
C ALA A 55 0.89 -1.81 22.32
N GLY A 56 0.21 -2.28 21.28
CA GLY A 56 -0.14 -3.67 21.14
C GLY A 56 1.09 -4.60 21.05
N GLY A 57 0.90 -5.89 21.37
CA GLY A 57 1.90 -6.91 21.10
C GLY A 57 2.26 -7.01 19.61
N ASN A 58 3.31 -7.75 19.28
CA ASN A 58 3.82 -7.84 17.89
C ASN A 58 2.77 -8.30 16.89
N GLU A 59 1.87 -9.22 17.29
CA GLU A 59 0.78 -9.72 16.43
C GLU A 59 -0.24 -8.63 16.15
N VAL A 60 -0.67 -7.91 17.18
CA VAL A 60 -1.65 -6.81 17.07
C VAL A 60 -1.07 -5.70 16.17
N ARG A 61 0.17 -5.31 16.41
CA ARG A 61 0.88 -4.31 15.61
C ARG A 61 1.04 -4.75 14.16
N PHE A 62 1.28 -6.05 13.91
CA PHE A 62 1.35 -6.59 12.56
C PHE A 62 0.00 -6.43 11.84
N VAL A 63 -1.11 -6.80 12.50
CA VAL A 63 -2.46 -6.67 11.93
C VAL A 63 -2.82 -5.20 11.68
N ILE A 64 -2.59 -4.32 12.66
CA ILE A 64 -2.85 -2.88 12.51
C ILE A 64 -2.05 -2.31 11.35
N SER A 65 -0.77 -2.66 11.21
CA SER A 65 0.07 -2.19 10.11
C SER A 65 -0.34 -2.76 8.74
N LEU A 66 -0.87 -3.98 8.67
CA LEU A 66 -1.48 -4.53 7.45
C LEU A 66 -2.70 -3.71 7.02
N LEU A 67 -3.61 -3.45 7.97
CA LEU A 67 -4.80 -2.64 7.73
C LEU A 67 -4.44 -1.21 7.32
N ALA A 68 -3.43 -0.61 7.96
CA ALA A 68 -2.95 0.72 7.62
C ALA A 68 -2.39 0.78 6.19
N GLY A 69 -1.62 -0.23 5.77
CA GLY A 69 -1.12 -0.33 4.40
C GLY A 69 -2.23 -0.52 3.37
N TRP A 70 -3.18 -1.39 3.65
CA TRP A 70 -4.38 -1.58 2.83
C TRP A 70 -5.20 -0.28 2.73
N GLY A 71 -5.49 0.38 3.86
CA GLY A 71 -6.22 1.64 3.88
C GLY A 71 -5.49 2.74 3.11
N GLY A 72 -4.18 2.83 3.28
CA GLY A 72 -3.33 3.77 2.55
C GLY A 72 -3.42 3.58 1.03
N TRP A 73 -3.39 2.33 0.55
CA TRP A 73 -3.59 2.04 -0.86
C TRP A 73 -4.98 2.44 -1.37
N ILE A 74 -6.03 2.13 -0.61
CA ILE A 74 -7.41 2.49 -0.95
C ILE A 74 -7.58 4.01 -1.07
N LEU A 75 -7.05 4.76 -0.10
CA LEU A 75 -7.09 6.23 -0.13
C LEU A 75 -6.28 6.78 -1.32
N TYR A 76 -5.09 6.24 -1.57
CA TYR A 76 -4.27 6.61 -2.72
C TYR A 76 -5.02 6.37 -4.05
N ALA A 77 -5.57 5.19 -4.25
CA ALA A 77 -6.34 4.85 -5.45
C ALA A 77 -7.57 5.76 -5.61
N GLY A 78 -8.26 6.07 -4.50
CA GLY A 78 -9.36 7.02 -4.46
C GLY A 78 -8.93 8.43 -4.89
N CYS A 79 -7.87 8.96 -4.30
CA CYS A 79 -7.31 10.27 -4.66
C CYS A 79 -6.86 10.32 -6.13
N ALA A 80 -6.13 9.31 -6.59
CA ALA A 80 -5.68 9.22 -7.98
C ALA A 80 -6.86 9.17 -8.97
N THR A 81 -7.95 8.48 -8.61
CA THR A 81 -9.18 8.45 -9.39
C THR A 81 -9.85 9.82 -9.45
N ALA A 82 -10.00 10.46 -8.29
CA ALA A 82 -10.62 11.77 -8.19
C ALA A 82 -9.87 12.83 -8.99
N LEU A 83 -8.55 12.84 -8.91
CA LEU A 83 -7.70 13.78 -9.65
C LEU A 83 -7.76 13.57 -11.17
N ARG A 84 -7.96 12.32 -11.62
CA ARG A 84 -7.93 12.01 -13.05
C ARG A 84 -9.31 12.09 -13.72
N TRP A 85 -10.39 11.71 -13.03
CA TRP A 85 -11.72 11.56 -13.62
C TRP A 85 -12.85 12.21 -12.81
N GLY A 86 -12.55 12.79 -11.67
CA GLY A 86 -13.56 13.21 -10.70
C GLY A 86 -14.19 12.03 -9.94
N TRP A 87 -15.07 12.36 -9.01
CA TRP A 87 -15.83 11.40 -8.21
C TRP A 87 -17.09 10.99 -8.98
N THR A 88 -17.04 9.91 -9.75
CA THR A 88 -18.19 9.37 -10.49
C THR A 88 -18.60 8.01 -9.94
N ASP A 89 -19.90 7.74 -9.87
CA ASP A 89 -20.43 6.45 -9.38
C ASP A 89 -20.03 5.26 -10.25
N GLU A 90 -19.75 5.49 -11.55
CA GLU A 90 -19.28 4.47 -12.48
C GLU A 90 -17.93 3.85 -12.07
N ARG A 91 -17.15 4.55 -11.23
CA ARG A 91 -15.86 4.10 -10.75
C ARG A 91 -15.85 3.66 -9.29
N LYS A 92 -17.03 3.48 -8.73
CA LYS A 92 -17.17 2.98 -7.37
C LYS A 92 -16.86 1.49 -7.30
N VAL A 93 -16.03 1.10 -6.33
CA VAL A 93 -15.75 -0.31 -6.05
C VAL A 93 -17.01 -0.99 -5.52
N PRO A 94 -17.43 -2.14 -6.10
CA PRO A 94 -18.52 -2.92 -5.54
C PRO A 94 -18.18 -3.36 -4.10
N SER A 95 -19.20 -3.35 -3.22
CA SER A 95 -19.02 -3.70 -1.80
C SER A 95 -18.41 -5.11 -1.60
N GLY A 96 -18.81 -6.08 -2.44
CA GLY A 96 -18.24 -7.43 -2.37
C GLY A 96 -16.75 -7.48 -2.75
N HIS A 97 -16.32 -6.66 -3.71
CA HIS A 97 -14.91 -6.57 -4.07
C HIS A 97 -14.10 -5.90 -2.93
N PHE A 98 -14.66 -4.87 -2.32
CA PHE A 98 -14.06 -4.21 -1.16
C PHE A 98 -13.92 -5.19 0.03
N ALA A 99 -14.99 -5.92 0.36
CA ALA A 99 -14.95 -6.94 1.41
C ALA A 99 -13.94 -8.05 1.11
N GLY A 100 -13.87 -8.52 -0.13
CA GLY A 100 -12.89 -9.52 -0.57
C GLY A 100 -11.44 -9.07 -0.36
N SER A 101 -11.14 -7.78 -0.55
CA SER A 101 -9.81 -7.24 -0.29
C SER A 101 -9.43 -7.30 1.20
N LEU A 102 -10.38 -7.14 2.10
CA LEU A 102 -10.16 -7.30 3.54
C LEU A 102 -9.91 -8.77 3.92
N VAL A 103 -10.67 -9.70 3.33
CA VAL A 103 -10.46 -11.15 3.57
C VAL A 103 -9.06 -11.57 3.12
N LEU A 104 -8.55 -11.03 2.02
CA LEU A 104 -7.20 -11.32 1.54
C LEU A 104 -6.11 -10.95 2.56
N LEU A 105 -6.35 -9.96 3.42
CA LEU A 105 -5.41 -9.60 4.50
C LEU A 105 -5.25 -10.67 5.57
N MET A 106 -6.16 -11.64 5.66
CA MET A 106 -6.03 -12.77 6.59
C MET A 106 -4.88 -13.71 6.20
N VAL A 107 -4.54 -13.80 4.90
CA VAL A 107 -3.50 -14.70 4.38
C VAL A 107 -2.13 -14.43 5.02
N PRO A 108 -1.60 -13.19 5.05
CA PRO A 108 -0.33 -12.93 5.74
C PRO A 108 -0.42 -13.07 7.26
N GLY A 109 -1.60 -12.88 7.85
CA GLY A 109 -1.82 -13.17 9.26
C GLY A 109 -1.54 -14.64 9.57
N LEU A 110 -2.06 -15.56 8.75
CA LEU A 110 -1.79 -17.00 8.87
C LEU A 110 -0.31 -17.33 8.67
N ALA A 111 0.35 -16.67 7.69
CA ALA A 111 1.78 -16.86 7.45
C ALA A 111 2.65 -16.33 8.61
N PHE A 112 2.21 -15.26 9.28
CA PHE A 112 2.92 -14.67 10.42
C PHE A 112 2.87 -15.58 11.65
N VAL A 113 1.72 -16.22 11.91
CA VAL A 113 1.54 -17.16 13.04
C VAL A 113 2.16 -18.52 12.75
N SER A 114 2.45 -18.86 11.49
CA SER A 114 3.03 -20.13 11.11
C SER A 114 4.46 -20.27 11.60
N PRO A 115 4.82 -21.34 12.33
CA PRO A 115 6.19 -21.59 12.76
C PRO A 115 7.13 -22.02 11.61
N ALA A 116 6.59 -22.22 10.42
CA ALA A 116 7.35 -22.72 9.28
C ALA A 116 8.29 -21.66 8.71
N PRO A 117 9.56 -21.99 8.38
CA PRO A 117 10.55 -21.03 7.88
C PRO A 117 10.16 -20.40 6.53
N TRP A 118 9.27 -21.03 5.75
CA TRP A 118 8.74 -20.47 4.52
C TRP A 118 7.85 -19.22 4.77
N GLY A 119 7.13 -19.17 5.91
CA GLY A 119 6.28 -18.04 6.28
C GLY A 119 7.09 -16.75 6.38
N ALA A 120 8.22 -16.77 7.08
CA ALA A 120 9.11 -15.63 7.21
C ALA A 120 9.66 -15.14 5.85
N ARG A 121 10.02 -16.08 4.95
CA ARG A 121 10.49 -15.75 3.60
C ARG A 121 9.40 -15.09 2.76
N VAL A 122 8.20 -15.66 2.74
CA VAL A 122 7.04 -15.10 2.02
C VAL A 122 6.73 -13.69 2.50
N LEU A 123 6.71 -13.49 3.83
CA LEU A 123 6.47 -12.16 4.41
C LEU A 123 7.58 -11.17 4.02
N SER A 124 8.84 -11.57 4.06
CA SER A 124 9.97 -10.70 3.70
C SER A 124 9.91 -10.27 2.24
N TYR A 125 9.74 -11.21 1.30
CA TYR A 125 9.61 -10.88 -0.12
C TYR A 125 8.35 -10.06 -0.42
N GLY A 126 7.23 -10.38 0.25
CA GLY A 126 6.00 -9.60 0.13
C GLY A 126 6.16 -8.16 0.63
N MET A 127 6.88 -7.95 1.73
CA MET A 127 7.17 -6.60 2.23
C MET A 127 8.07 -5.82 1.26
N MET A 128 9.10 -6.46 0.68
CA MET A 128 9.96 -5.82 -0.32
C MET A 128 9.16 -5.43 -1.57
N ALA A 129 8.36 -6.34 -2.11
CA ALA A 129 7.49 -6.06 -3.26
C ALA A 129 6.50 -4.94 -2.96
N GLY A 130 5.89 -4.94 -1.77
CA GLY A 130 4.95 -3.90 -1.34
C GLY A 130 5.62 -2.53 -1.18
N ALA A 131 6.86 -2.48 -0.73
CA ALA A 131 7.64 -1.24 -0.68
C ALA A 131 7.85 -0.68 -2.10
N VAL A 132 8.26 -1.52 -3.05
CA VAL A 132 8.42 -1.10 -4.46
C VAL A 132 7.10 -0.57 -5.02
N VAL A 133 5.98 -1.26 -4.78
CA VAL A 133 4.65 -0.81 -5.23
C VAL A 133 4.29 0.55 -4.63
N LEU A 134 4.51 0.74 -3.33
CA LEU A 134 4.19 1.99 -2.65
C LEU A 134 5.00 3.17 -3.20
N TYR A 135 6.32 3.03 -3.29
CA TYR A 135 7.18 4.10 -3.78
C TYR A 135 6.92 4.40 -5.27
N ALA A 136 6.73 3.37 -6.10
CA ALA A 136 6.36 3.57 -7.50
C ALA A 136 5.02 4.29 -7.64
N ALA A 137 4.03 3.98 -6.79
CA ALA A 137 2.74 4.64 -6.79
C ALA A 137 2.85 6.12 -6.36
N LEU A 138 3.61 6.42 -5.31
CA LEU A 138 3.84 7.79 -4.86
C LEU A 138 4.49 8.64 -5.94
N ASN A 139 5.48 8.09 -6.67
CA ASN A 139 6.13 8.77 -7.78
C ASN A 139 5.24 8.88 -9.02
N TYR A 140 4.31 7.94 -9.21
CA TYR A 140 3.37 7.98 -10.33
C TYR A 140 2.37 9.15 -10.23
N LEU A 141 1.94 9.53 -9.04
CA LEU A 141 0.89 10.54 -8.87
C LEU A 141 1.26 11.91 -9.49
N PRO A 142 2.41 12.52 -9.17
CA PRO A 142 2.80 13.78 -9.80
C PRO A 142 3.02 13.63 -11.31
N LEU A 143 3.56 12.50 -11.76
CA LEU A 143 3.73 12.22 -13.18
C LEU A 143 2.39 12.08 -13.90
N ALA A 144 1.40 11.43 -13.28
CA ALA A 144 0.07 11.32 -13.84
C ALA A 144 -0.63 12.68 -13.99
N LEU A 145 -0.38 13.61 -13.06
CA LEU A 145 -0.88 14.98 -13.16
C LEU A 145 -0.22 15.74 -14.32
N LEU A 146 1.10 15.61 -14.48
CA LEU A 146 1.85 16.24 -15.59
C LEU A 146 1.46 15.70 -16.97
N LEU A 147 1.09 14.41 -17.04
CA LEU A 147 0.69 13.73 -18.27
C LEU A 147 -0.83 13.75 -18.50
N HIS A 148 -1.57 14.45 -17.68
CA HIS A 148 -3.02 14.54 -17.82
C HIS A 148 -3.43 15.04 -19.21
N GLY A 149 -4.38 14.33 -19.85
CA GLY A 149 -4.86 14.65 -21.19
C GLY A 149 -3.94 14.24 -22.36
N ARG A 150 -2.71 13.79 -22.12
CA ARG A 150 -1.81 13.34 -23.19
C ARG A 150 -2.03 11.86 -23.54
N ARG A 151 -2.26 11.57 -24.82
CA ARG A 151 -2.27 10.18 -25.34
C ARG A 151 -0.83 9.67 -25.42
N THR A 152 -0.42 8.86 -24.45
CA THR A 152 0.92 8.23 -24.45
C THR A 152 0.89 6.89 -25.19
N ARG A 153 1.90 6.64 -26.04
CA ARG A 153 2.10 5.35 -26.73
C ARG A 153 2.40 4.24 -25.70
N PRO A 154 2.02 2.95 -25.97
CA PRO A 154 2.25 1.86 -25.04
C PRO A 154 3.72 1.68 -24.64
N LEU A 155 4.67 1.89 -25.56
CA LEU A 155 6.11 1.88 -25.26
C LEU A 155 6.52 2.95 -24.24
N ILE A 156 5.94 4.15 -24.34
CA ILE A 156 6.21 5.23 -23.38
C ILE A 156 5.66 4.87 -22.01
N LYS A 157 4.47 4.23 -21.95
CA LYS A 157 3.89 3.75 -20.67
C LYS A 157 4.77 2.69 -20.02
N ALA A 158 5.30 1.75 -20.81
CA ALA A 158 6.22 0.72 -20.31
C ALA A 158 7.53 1.33 -19.81
N ALA A 159 8.11 2.29 -20.53
CA ALA A 159 9.32 3.01 -20.11
C ALA A 159 9.09 3.80 -18.81
N ILE A 160 7.94 4.45 -18.68
CA ILE A 160 7.55 5.16 -17.45
C ILE A 160 7.43 4.18 -16.28
N ALA A 161 6.75 3.04 -16.48
CA ALA A 161 6.61 2.04 -15.44
C ALA A 161 7.98 1.49 -14.99
N ALA A 162 8.88 1.18 -15.93
CA ALA A 162 10.24 0.74 -15.63
C ALA A 162 11.04 1.81 -14.85
N ALA A 163 10.95 3.08 -15.27
CA ALA A 163 11.60 4.20 -14.59
C ALA A 163 11.08 4.40 -13.17
N LEU A 164 9.77 4.25 -12.94
CA LEU A 164 9.16 4.35 -11.61
C LEU A 164 9.62 3.22 -10.68
N VAL A 165 9.74 2.00 -11.20
CA VAL A 165 10.27 0.87 -10.44
C VAL A 165 11.75 1.09 -10.11
N ALA A 166 12.55 1.54 -11.07
CA ALA A 166 13.97 1.85 -10.84
C ALA A 166 14.14 2.95 -9.78
N LEU A 167 13.34 4.02 -9.87
CA LEU A 167 13.36 5.11 -8.89
C LEU A 167 12.96 4.60 -7.49
N ALA A 168 11.90 3.80 -7.38
CA ALA A 168 11.47 3.18 -6.12
C ALA A 168 12.58 2.33 -5.49
N LEU A 169 13.32 1.55 -6.28
CA LEU A 169 14.45 0.74 -5.78
C LEU A 169 15.60 1.64 -5.27
N ILE A 170 15.88 2.73 -5.95
CA ILE A 170 16.89 3.72 -5.52
C ILE A 170 16.48 4.36 -4.20
N GLU A 171 15.22 4.80 -4.07
CA GLU A 171 14.69 5.43 -2.86
C GLU A 171 14.71 4.47 -1.66
N ILE A 172 14.30 3.21 -1.86
CA ILE A 172 14.35 2.17 -0.82
C ILE A 172 15.81 1.95 -0.37
N ARG A 173 16.75 1.83 -1.30
CA ARG A 173 18.17 1.65 -0.99
C ARG A 173 18.74 2.85 -0.23
N TRP A 174 18.38 4.06 -0.66
CA TRP A 174 18.86 5.30 -0.02
C TRP A 174 18.27 5.47 1.37
N GLY A 175 16.96 5.26 1.53
CA GLY A 175 16.27 5.29 2.83
C GLY A 175 16.86 4.28 3.81
N TYR A 176 17.19 3.06 3.36
CA TYR A 176 17.88 2.08 4.19
C TYR A 176 19.29 2.53 4.60
N GLY A 177 20.03 3.17 3.69
CA GLY A 177 21.35 3.74 3.97
C GLY A 177 21.31 4.83 5.03
N VAL A 178 20.35 5.77 4.91
CA VAL A 178 20.13 6.83 5.90
C VAL A 178 19.73 6.24 7.25
N TYR A 179 18.79 5.30 7.29
CA TYR A 179 18.37 4.63 8.52
C TYR A 179 19.57 3.94 9.21
N ALA A 180 20.40 3.21 8.47
CA ALA A 180 21.56 2.53 9.02
C ALA A 180 22.63 3.51 9.53
N ALA A 181 22.77 4.69 8.90
CA ALA A 181 23.68 5.74 9.34
C ALA A 181 23.19 6.39 10.65
N VAL A 182 21.91 6.75 10.71
CA VAL A 182 21.29 7.31 11.92
C VAL A 182 21.36 6.35 13.10
N ARG A 183 21.05 5.07 12.87
CA ARG A 183 21.13 4.06 13.92
C ARG A 183 22.57 3.95 14.49
N ARG A 184 23.59 3.95 13.63
CA ARG A 184 25.01 3.92 14.08
C ARG A 184 25.44 5.18 14.85
N ALA A 185 24.82 6.32 14.56
CA ALA A 185 25.13 7.57 15.27
C ALA A 185 24.45 7.65 16.64
N LEU A 186 23.43 6.83 16.90
CA LEU A 186 22.69 6.78 18.15
C LEU A 186 23.13 5.65 19.10
N THR A 187 23.95 4.71 18.62
CA THR A 187 24.55 3.62 19.40
C THR A 187 26.02 3.88 19.71
#